data_291d5c10844ac52745b6a284f7b7c4b0
#
_entry.id   291d5c10844ac52745b6a284f7b7c4b0
#
_cell.length_a   1.000
_cell.length_b   1.000
_cell.length_c   1.000
_cell.angle_alpha   90.00
_cell.angle_beta   90.00
_cell.angle_gamma   90.00
#
_symmetry.space_group_name_H-M   'P 1'
#
loop_
_entity.id
_entity.type
_entity.pdbx_description
1 polymer ?
#
loop_
_entity_poly.entity_id
_entity_poly.type
_entity_poly.pdbx_seq_one_letter_code
_entity_poly.pdbx_strand_id
1 'polypeptide(L)'
;IGCNICIASWHDGVPVRCTQNATAGEEWRRGWHPEKFTKTDKPSSVLVVGGGPSGLEAALVAARQGFDVTIAERDDDWGGRVLKESQLPGMASWRRVRDYRVWALSQMGNVSMFTNSDLDCDAIQSFGADHIALATGAQWTRSLYSALEIPIAPLNKPQVFTPDDVFAGRVTGDRLLVFDFDHYYLGGVIAEQLAISGKQVTYATPAGHASAWTFMTNELPFVYQALAREGVAIHTTTNLISFDGVQAIVA
;
A
#
# COMPACT_ATOMS: atom_id res chain seq x y z
N ILE A 1 -12.94 8.62 -1.17
CA ILE A 1 -11.66 9.22 -0.85
C ILE A 1 -10.97 9.86 -2.07
N GLY A 2 -11.55 9.73 -3.25
CA GLY A 2 -10.97 10.28 -4.48
C GLY A 2 -9.82 9.45 -5.05
N CYS A 3 -9.70 8.17 -4.70
CA CYS A 3 -8.62 7.28 -5.20
C CYS A 3 -8.87 6.72 -6.61
N ASN A 4 -10.04 6.96 -7.19
CA ASN A 4 -10.44 6.56 -8.55
C ASN A 4 -10.31 5.05 -8.90
N ILE A 5 -10.11 4.16 -7.93
CA ILE A 5 -10.06 2.71 -8.16
C ILE A 5 -11.35 2.19 -8.82
N CYS A 6 -12.49 2.77 -8.49
CA CYS A 6 -13.76 2.44 -9.14
C CYS A 6 -13.75 2.79 -10.64
N ILE A 7 -13.12 3.88 -11.03
CA ILE A 7 -12.95 4.28 -12.44
C ILE A 7 -11.99 3.33 -13.14
N ALA A 8 -10.87 2.96 -12.52
CA ALA A 8 -9.94 1.97 -13.05
C ALA A 8 -10.65 0.63 -13.33
N SER A 9 -11.45 0.14 -12.38
CA SER A 9 -12.23 -1.08 -12.55
C SER A 9 -13.19 -0.99 -13.75
N TRP A 10 -13.81 0.19 -13.94
CA TRP A 10 -14.71 0.42 -15.06
C TRP A 10 -13.96 0.42 -16.42
N HIS A 11 -12.79 1.05 -16.48
CA HIS A 11 -11.93 1.04 -17.69
C HIS A 11 -11.49 -0.38 -18.06
N ASP A 12 -11.17 -1.22 -17.08
CA ASP A 12 -10.77 -2.60 -17.29
C ASP A 12 -11.96 -3.55 -17.60
N GLY A 13 -13.20 -3.04 -17.54
CA GLY A 13 -14.40 -3.85 -17.77
C GLY A 13 -14.64 -4.91 -16.69
N VAL A 14 -14.11 -4.72 -15.50
CA VAL A 14 -14.30 -5.62 -14.34
C VAL A 14 -15.29 -5.03 -13.33
N PRO A 15 -15.85 -5.82 -12.41
CA PRO A 15 -16.72 -5.31 -11.37
C PRO A 15 -16.07 -4.17 -10.57
N VAL A 16 -16.81 -3.08 -10.42
CA VAL A 16 -16.35 -1.88 -9.72
C VAL A 16 -15.90 -2.21 -8.30
N ARG A 17 -14.71 -1.73 -7.92
CA ARG A 17 -14.12 -1.89 -6.58
C ARG A 17 -14.08 -0.55 -5.86
N CYS A 18 -14.09 -0.60 -4.54
CA CYS A 18 -13.94 0.58 -3.71
C CYS A 18 -12.97 0.32 -2.55
N THR A 19 -12.00 1.19 -2.35
CA THR A 19 -11.03 1.06 -1.24
C THR A 19 -11.66 1.30 0.14
N GLN A 20 -12.80 2.00 0.19
CA GLN A 20 -13.53 2.23 1.44
C GLN A 20 -14.61 1.20 1.71
N ASN A 21 -15.24 0.65 0.67
CA ASN A 21 -16.27 -0.36 0.80
C ASN A 21 -15.83 -1.66 0.12
N ALA A 22 -15.34 -2.61 0.90
CA ALA A 22 -14.83 -3.89 0.41
C ALA A 22 -15.91 -4.77 -0.27
N THR A 23 -17.21 -4.50 -0.03
CA THR A 23 -18.31 -5.23 -0.64
C THR A 23 -18.78 -4.63 -1.95
N ALA A 24 -18.32 -3.44 -2.33
CA ALA A 24 -18.73 -2.77 -3.56
C ALA A 24 -18.43 -3.64 -4.80
N GLY A 25 -19.45 -3.85 -5.63
CA GLY A 25 -19.36 -4.65 -6.84
C GLY A 25 -19.48 -6.17 -6.61
N GLU A 26 -19.65 -6.62 -5.38
CA GLU A 26 -19.81 -8.05 -5.04
C GLU A 26 -21.24 -8.40 -4.62
N GLU A 27 -22.12 -7.42 -4.51
CA GLU A 27 -23.48 -7.58 -3.99
C GLU A 27 -24.31 -8.56 -4.82
N TRP A 28 -24.22 -8.43 -6.14
CA TRP A 28 -24.98 -9.28 -7.07
C TRP A 28 -24.46 -10.73 -7.14
N ARG A 29 -23.15 -10.92 -6.93
CA ARG A 29 -22.49 -12.22 -7.08
C ARG A 29 -22.44 -13.00 -5.78
N ARG A 30 -22.24 -12.30 -4.65
CA ARG A 30 -22.04 -12.91 -3.34
C ARG A 30 -23.16 -12.59 -2.34
N GLY A 31 -24.15 -11.79 -2.75
CA GLY A 31 -25.19 -11.32 -1.85
C GLY A 31 -24.66 -10.40 -0.74
N TRP A 32 -23.45 -9.86 -0.92
CA TRP A 32 -22.86 -8.95 0.04
C TRP A 32 -23.46 -7.57 -0.12
N HIS A 33 -24.11 -7.11 0.93
CA HIS A 33 -24.56 -5.73 0.99
C HIS A 33 -23.68 -4.97 1.94
N PRO A 34 -23.30 -3.71 1.62
CA PRO A 34 -22.64 -2.84 2.57
C PRO A 34 -23.42 -2.87 3.87
N GLU A 35 -22.77 -3.05 4.98
CA GLU A 35 -23.39 -3.00 6.30
C GLU A 35 -24.34 -4.17 6.66
N LYS A 36 -24.62 -5.12 5.76
CA LYS A 36 -25.42 -6.30 6.04
C LYS A 36 -24.59 -7.57 5.95
N PHE A 37 -23.87 -7.85 7.01
CA PHE A 37 -23.17 -9.12 7.14
C PHE A 37 -24.05 -10.14 7.85
N THR A 38 -24.07 -11.37 7.34
CA THR A 38 -24.74 -12.48 7.99
C THR A 38 -24.07 -12.73 9.34
N LYS A 39 -24.87 -12.69 10.41
CA LYS A 39 -24.37 -13.00 11.75
C LYS A 39 -24.01 -14.48 11.83
N THR A 40 -22.97 -14.80 12.58
CA THR A 40 -22.64 -16.18 12.91
C THR A 40 -23.59 -16.73 13.99
N ASP A 41 -24.03 -17.98 13.82
CA ASP A 41 -24.83 -18.66 14.85
C ASP A 41 -23.95 -19.22 15.98
N LYS A 42 -22.62 -19.24 15.77
CA LYS A 42 -21.63 -19.75 16.73
C LYS A 42 -20.52 -18.71 16.90
N PRO A 43 -20.75 -17.71 17.73
CA PRO A 43 -19.69 -16.73 18.07
C PRO A 43 -18.48 -17.47 18.62
N SER A 44 -17.32 -17.12 18.09
CA SER A 44 -16.01 -17.63 18.54
C SER A 44 -15.00 -16.48 18.53
N SER A 45 -13.82 -16.72 19.07
CA SER A 45 -12.77 -15.69 19.17
C SER A 45 -11.94 -15.60 17.90
N VAL A 46 -11.59 -14.38 17.51
CA VAL A 46 -10.71 -14.10 16.37
C VAL A 46 -9.56 -13.22 16.83
N LEU A 47 -8.33 -13.66 16.64
CA LEU A 47 -7.14 -12.83 16.79
C LEU A 47 -6.70 -12.33 15.41
N VAL A 48 -6.63 -11.01 15.24
CA VAL A 48 -6.07 -10.37 14.04
C VAL A 48 -4.70 -9.80 14.38
N VAL A 49 -3.68 -10.25 13.70
CA VAL A 49 -2.29 -9.81 13.90
C VAL A 49 -1.88 -8.85 12.78
N GLY A 50 -1.70 -7.58 13.13
CA GLY A 50 -1.39 -6.47 12.23
C GLY A 50 -2.57 -5.54 12.00
N GLY A 51 -2.36 -4.24 12.25
CA GLY A 51 -3.34 -3.16 12.17
C GLY A 51 -3.28 -2.33 10.89
N GLY A 52 -2.70 -2.88 9.82
CA GLY A 52 -2.77 -2.27 8.49
C GLY A 52 -4.18 -2.37 7.86
N PRO A 53 -4.40 -1.83 6.65
CA PRO A 53 -5.73 -1.83 6.01
C PRO A 53 -6.39 -3.20 5.96
N SER A 54 -5.62 -4.26 5.66
CA SER A 54 -6.13 -5.64 5.59
C SER A 54 -6.60 -6.16 6.94
N GLY A 55 -5.80 -5.94 8.00
CA GLY A 55 -6.16 -6.37 9.35
C GLY A 55 -7.34 -5.60 9.92
N LEU A 56 -7.36 -4.29 9.72
CA LEU A 56 -8.49 -3.44 10.14
C LEU A 56 -9.80 -3.86 9.44
N GLU A 57 -9.75 -4.20 8.14
CA GLU A 57 -10.92 -4.70 7.43
C GLU A 57 -11.34 -6.09 7.92
N ALA A 58 -10.39 -7.01 8.11
CA ALA A 58 -10.66 -8.35 8.63
C ALA A 58 -11.33 -8.28 10.01
N ALA A 59 -10.79 -7.45 10.92
CA ALA A 59 -11.37 -7.23 12.23
C ALA A 59 -12.77 -6.64 12.15
N LEU A 60 -12.98 -5.64 11.28
CA LEU A 60 -14.27 -4.97 11.10
C LEU A 60 -15.34 -5.93 10.59
N VAL A 61 -15.02 -6.76 9.60
CA VAL A 61 -15.96 -7.74 9.05
C VAL A 61 -16.26 -8.82 10.07
N ALA A 62 -15.26 -9.40 10.72
CA ALA A 62 -15.46 -10.42 11.75
C ALA A 62 -16.33 -9.89 12.90
N ALA A 63 -16.06 -8.68 13.38
CA ALA A 63 -16.86 -8.06 14.43
C ALA A 63 -18.32 -7.81 14.01
N ARG A 64 -18.55 -7.37 12.79
CA ARG A 64 -19.88 -7.20 12.21
C ARG A 64 -20.63 -8.51 12.08
N GLN A 65 -19.93 -9.62 11.84
CA GLN A 65 -20.51 -10.96 11.83
C GLN A 65 -20.79 -11.50 13.23
N GLY A 66 -20.34 -10.85 14.30
CA GLY A 66 -20.63 -11.20 15.68
C GLY A 66 -19.56 -12.06 16.36
N PHE A 67 -18.36 -12.16 15.76
CA PHE A 67 -17.20 -12.74 16.43
C PHE A 67 -16.70 -11.83 17.54
N ASP A 68 -16.03 -12.43 18.54
CA ASP A 68 -15.29 -11.69 19.56
C ASP A 68 -13.85 -11.45 19.03
N VAL A 69 -13.54 -10.20 18.72
CA VAL A 69 -12.34 -9.86 17.97
C VAL A 69 -11.30 -9.18 18.84
N THR A 70 -10.10 -9.72 18.84
CA THR A 70 -8.91 -9.02 19.32
C THR A 70 -8.01 -8.68 18.14
N ILE A 71 -7.64 -7.41 18.01
CA ILE A 71 -6.67 -6.96 17.01
C ILE A 71 -5.42 -6.41 17.70
N ALA A 72 -4.25 -6.87 17.29
CA ALA A 72 -2.95 -6.46 17.81
C ALA A 72 -2.08 -5.83 16.71
N GLU A 73 -1.52 -4.66 16.99
CA GLU A 73 -0.59 -3.94 16.12
C GLU A 73 0.72 -3.70 16.89
N ARG A 74 1.86 -3.99 16.25
CA ARG A 74 3.18 -3.80 16.86
C ARG A 74 3.58 -2.33 17.01
N ASP A 75 3.16 -1.48 16.04
CA ASP A 75 3.47 -0.05 16.06
C ASP A 75 2.56 0.69 17.05
N ASP A 76 2.85 1.94 17.33
CA ASP A 76 2.11 2.78 18.28
C ASP A 76 0.81 3.35 17.70
N ASP A 77 0.61 3.29 16.37
CA ASP A 77 -0.59 3.75 15.68
C ASP A 77 -1.08 2.72 14.66
N TRP A 78 -2.37 2.80 14.36
CA TRP A 78 -3.07 1.96 13.39
C TRP A 78 -2.84 2.44 11.97
N GLY A 79 -2.80 1.51 11.00
CA GLY A 79 -2.80 1.84 9.58
C GLY A 79 -1.60 1.32 8.81
N GLY A 80 -0.52 0.95 9.49
CA GLY A 80 0.68 0.39 8.86
C GLY A 80 1.20 1.28 7.73
N ARG A 81 1.43 0.71 6.56
CA ARG A 81 2.01 1.42 5.41
C ARG A 81 1.20 2.62 4.95
N VAL A 82 -0.14 2.59 5.02
CA VAL A 82 -0.97 3.69 4.54
C VAL A 82 -0.74 5.00 5.32
N LEU A 83 -0.30 4.92 6.57
CA LEU A 83 0.09 6.12 7.34
C LEU A 83 1.28 6.82 6.71
N LYS A 84 2.27 6.07 6.27
CA LYS A 84 3.50 6.59 5.65
C LYS A 84 3.22 7.11 4.24
N GLU A 85 2.52 6.32 3.44
CA GLU A 85 2.15 6.68 2.07
C GLU A 85 1.24 7.92 2.01
N SER A 86 0.32 8.07 2.96
CA SER A 86 -0.56 9.25 3.03
C SER A 86 0.14 10.57 3.34
N GLN A 87 1.42 10.53 3.73
CA GLN A 87 2.24 11.72 3.93
C GLN A 87 2.91 12.21 2.64
N LEU A 88 2.90 11.39 1.59
CA LEU A 88 3.45 11.78 0.28
C LEU A 88 2.56 12.84 -0.41
N PRO A 89 3.12 13.60 -1.37
CA PRO A 89 2.38 14.62 -2.10
C PRO A 89 1.08 14.08 -2.71
N GLY A 90 -0.03 14.79 -2.49
CA GLY A 90 -1.33 14.41 -3.02
C GLY A 90 -2.02 13.21 -2.35
N MET A 91 -1.34 12.46 -1.47
CA MET A 91 -1.83 11.18 -0.93
C MET A 91 -2.61 11.29 0.39
N ALA A 92 -2.78 12.48 0.95
CA ALA A 92 -3.38 12.67 2.28
C ALA A 92 -4.77 12.02 2.44
N SER A 93 -5.57 11.97 1.37
CA SER A 93 -6.91 11.36 1.38
C SER A 93 -6.90 9.85 1.64
N TRP A 94 -5.78 9.17 1.38
CA TRP A 94 -5.65 7.73 1.60
C TRP A 94 -5.71 7.37 3.08
N ARG A 95 -5.35 8.29 3.97
CA ARG A 95 -5.49 8.09 5.41
C ARG A 95 -6.92 7.73 5.84
N ARG A 96 -7.92 8.18 5.11
CA ARG A 96 -9.33 7.86 5.36
C ARG A 96 -9.65 6.36 5.32
N VAL A 97 -8.84 5.57 4.60
CA VAL A 97 -8.95 4.10 4.58
C VAL A 97 -8.76 3.53 6.00
N ARG A 98 -7.80 4.08 6.73
CA ARG A 98 -7.51 3.75 8.11
C ARG A 98 -8.54 4.37 9.07
N ASP A 99 -8.77 5.68 8.96
CA ASP A 99 -9.52 6.46 9.93
C ASP A 99 -10.95 5.93 10.11
N TYR A 100 -11.63 5.61 9.02
CA TYR A 100 -12.97 5.03 9.05
C TYR A 100 -13.00 3.70 9.83
N ARG A 101 -12.05 2.79 9.55
CA ARG A 101 -12.02 1.46 10.14
C ARG A 101 -11.69 1.50 11.62
N VAL A 102 -10.72 2.30 12.01
CA VAL A 102 -10.35 2.50 13.42
C VAL A 102 -11.53 3.07 14.19
N TRP A 103 -12.20 4.12 13.66
CA TRP A 103 -13.39 4.67 14.27
C TRP A 103 -14.50 3.63 14.39
N ALA A 104 -14.81 2.90 13.32
CA ALA A 104 -15.86 1.90 13.33
C ALA A 104 -15.61 0.77 14.35
N LEU A 105 -14.37 0.27 14.41
CA LEU A 105 -13.96 -0.76 15.38
C LEU A 105 -14.06 -0.25 16.83
N SER A 106 -13.66 1.00 17.08
CA SER A 106 -13.74 1.58 18.43
C SER A 106 -15.17 1.74 18.98
N GLN A 107 -16.20 1.69 18.12
CA GLN A 107 -17.60 1.75 18.52
C GLN A 107 -18.22 0.36 18.80
N MET A 108 -17.47 -0.73 18.60
CA MET A 108 -17.97 -2.10 18.73
C MET A 108 -17.59 -2.69 20.08
N GLY A 109 -18.59 -3.16 20.84
CA GLY A 109 -18.39 -3.76 22.17
C GLY A 109 -17.76 -5.16 22.15
N ASN A 110 -17.69 -5.81 20.97
CA ASN A 110 -17.07 -7.11 20.77
C ASN A 110 -15.68 -7.01 20.12
N VAL A 111 -15.01 -5.85 20.26
CA VAL A 111 -13.68 -5.62 19.73
C VAL A 111 -12.73 -5.11 20.80
N SER A 112 -11.59 -5.77 20.92
CA SER A 112 -10.46 -5.33 21.76
C SER A 112 -9.29 -4.94 20.85
N MET A 113 -8.78 -3.70 21.02
CA MET A 113 -7.75 -3.13 20.15
C MET A 113 -6.47 -2.81 20.93
N PHE A 114 -5.33 -3.35 20.51
CA PHE A 114 -4.03 -3.17 21.18
C PHE A 114 -2.96 -2.71 20.18
N THR A 115 -2.38 -1.53 20.43
CA THR A 115 -1.14 -1.06 19.80
C THR A 115 0.08 -1.43 20.67
N ASN A 116 1.29 -1.21 20.18
CA ASN A 116 2.55 -1.61 20.85
C ASN A 116 2.54 -3.09 21.27
N SER A 117 1.94 -3.93 20.43
CA SER A 117 1.73 -5.36 20.70
C SER A 117 2.35 -6.18 19.58
N ASP A 118 3.67 -6.37 19.65
CA ASP A 118 4.41 -7.23 18.72
C ASP A 118 4.29 -8.69 19.17
N LEU A 119 3.56 -9.47 18.40
CA LEU A 119 3.27 -10.87 18.72
C LEU A 119 4.16 -11.79 17.87
N ASP A 120 4.97 -12.59 18.53
CA ASP A 120 5.68 -13.70 17.91
C ASP A 120 4.80 -14.96 17.78
N CYS A 121 5.35 -16.02 17.20
CA CYS A 121 4.61 -17.26 16.98
C CYS A 121 4.11 -17.90 18.29
N ASP A 122 4.91 -17.84 19.35
CA ASP A 122 4.58 -18.45 20.64
C ASP A 122 3.44 -17.66 21.33
N ALA A 123 3.52 -16.34 21.28
CA ALA A 123 2.46 -15.46 21.79
C ALA A 123 1.12 -15.66 21.04
N ILE A 124 1.18 -15.76 19.71
CA ILE A 124 0.00 -16.03 18.88
C ILE A 124 -0.64 -17.38 19.23
N GLN A 125 0.16 -18.44 19.36
CA GLN A 125 -0.34 -19.77 19.70
C GLN A 125 -0.90 -19.83 21.14
N SER A 126 -0.21 -19.19 22.09
CA SER A 126 -0.63 -19.19 23.49
C SER A 126 -1.85 -18.30 23.76
N PHE A 127 -2.18 -17.39 22.86
CA PHE A 127 -3.36 -16.55 22.97
C PHE A 127 -4.66 -17.39 22.97
N GLY A 128 -4.67 -18.52 22.26
CA GLY A 128 -5.78 -19.48 22.30
C GLY A 128 -7.04 -19.03 21.58
N ALA A 129 -6.94 -18.16 20.59
CA ALA A 129 -8.08 -17.80 19.75
C ALA A 129 -8.52 -18.97 18.87
N ASP A 130 -9.83 -19.09 18.62
CA ASP A 130 -10.40 -20.12 17.73
C ASP A 130 -9.97 -19.90 16.28
N HIS A 131 -9.78 -18.62 15.88
CA HIS A 131 -9.34 -18.23 14.54
C HIS A 131 -8.23 -17.21 14.62
N ILE A 132 -7.25 -17.31 13.72
CA ILE A 132 -6.14 -16.36 13.60
C ILE A 132 -6.10 -15.80 12.18
N ALA A 133 -6.10 -14.47 12.06
CA ALA A 133 -5.91 -13.77 10.81
C ALA A 133 -4.56 -13.04 10.82
N LEU A 134 -3.62 -13.47 9.98
CA LEU A 134 -2.31 -12.83 9.84
C LEU A 134 -2.38 -11.73 8.77
N ALA A 135 -2.19 -10.48 9.19
CA ALA A 135 -2.22 -9.29 8.35
C ALA A 135 -0.96 -8.44 8.56
N THR A 136 0.19 -9.10 8.69
CA THR A 136 1.48 -8.50 9.07
C THR A 136 2.13 -7.65 7.97
N GLY A 137 1.47 -7.54 6.81
CA GLY A 137 1.92 -6.71 5.70
C GLY A 137 3.06 -7.35 4.88
N ALA A 138 3.72 -6.50 4.09
CA ALA A 138 4.84 -6.88 3.24
C ALA A 138 5.93 -5.80 3.32
N GLN A 139 7.14 -6.16 2.90
CA GLN A 139 8.27 -5.24 2.79
C GLN A 139 8.70 -5.14 1.32
N TRP A 140 9.17 -3.97 0.93
CA TRP A 140 9.77 -3.79 -0.38
C TRP A 140 11.12 -4.52 -0.45
N THR A 141 11.32 -5.23 -1.55
CA THR A 141 12.60 -5.90 -1.81
C THR A 141 13.53 -4.99 -2.61
N ARG A 142 14.84 -5.17 -2.42
CA ARG A 142 15.88 -4.56 -3.29
C ARG A 142 16.18 -5.39 -4.52
N SER A 143 15.48 -6.50 -4.73
CA SER A 143 15.63 -7.34 -5.92
C SER A 143 14.70 -6.84 -7.01
N LEU A 144 15.24 -6.58 -8.19
CA LEU A 144 14.45 -6.30 -9.39
C LEU A 144 14.26 -7.59 -10.18
N TYR A 145 13.02 -7.81 -10.58
CA TYR A 145 12.63 -8.87 -11.48
C TYR A 145 12.04 -8.26 -12.75
N SER A 146 12.28 -8.89 -13.88
CA SER A 146 11.55 -8.56 -15.10
C SER A 146 10.09 -8.98 -15.01
N ALA A 147 9.25 -8.54 -15.94
CA ALA A 147 7.87 -9.00 -16.06
C ALA A 147 7.74 -10.53 -16.23
N LEU A 148 8.83 -11.22 -16.54
CA LEU A 148 8.93 -12.68 -16.66
C LEU A 148 9.54 -13.32 -15.40
N GLU A 149 9.60 -12.60 -14.27
CA GLU A 149 10.22 -13.04 -13.02
C GLU A 149 11.71 -13.41 -13.12
N ILE A 150 12.39 -12.95 -14.18
CA ILE A 150 13.83 -13.13 -14.35
C ILE A 150 14.54 -12.04 -13.56
N PRO A 151 15.49 -12.38 -12.67
CA PRO A 151 16.28 -11.38 -11.94
C PRO A 151 17.04 -10.48 -12.93
N ILE A 152 16.83 -9.18 -12.87
CA ILE A 152 17.53 -8.24 -13.75
C ILE A 152 18.96 -8.02 -13.28
N ALA A 153 19.18 -7.88 -11.99
CA ALA A 153 20.47 -7.91 -11.32
C ALA A 153 20.26 -7.88 -9.80
N PRO A 154 21.12 -8.45 -8.97
CA PRO A 154 21.09 -8.21 -7.54
C PRO A 154 21.53 -6.76 -7.28
N LEU A 155 20.57 -5.90 -6.97
CA LEU A 155 20.84 -4.51 -6.60
C LEU A 155 21.21 -4.39 -5.09
N ASN A 156 22.01 -5.32 -4.61
CA ASN A 156 22.41 -5.34 -3.21
C ASN A 156 23.57 -4.36 -2.93
N LYS A 157 23.31 -3.07 -3.16
CA LYS A 157 24.26 -1.99 -2.92
C LYS A 157 23.70 -1.05 -1.84
N PRO A 158 24.56 -0.46 -0.99
CA PRO A 158 24.12 0.48 0.05
C PRO A 158 23.35 1.69 -0.48
N GLN A 159 23.57 2.06 -1.74
CA GLN A 159 22.94 3.17 -2.42
C GLN A 159 21.61 2.83 -3.08
N VAL A 160 21.15 1.60 -2.95
CA VAL A 160 19.83 1.18 -3.44
C VAL A 160 18.83 1.28 -2.29
N PHE A 161 17.83 2.11 -2.49
CA PHE A 161 16.80 2.42 -1.51
C PHE A 161 15.45 1.88 -1.97
N THR A 162 14.66 1.45 -1.01
CA THR A 162 13.26 1.06 -1.22
C THR A 162 12.33 2.19 -0.80
N PRO A 163 11.04 2.14 -1.11
CA PRO A 163 10.07 3.07 -0.54
C PRO A 163 10.10 3.12 0.99
N ASP A 164 10.38 2.00 1.67
CA ASP A 164 10.51 1.98 3.13
C ASP A 164 11.72 2.79 3.62
N ASP A 165 12.79 2.86 2.83
CA ASP A 165 13.94 3.73 3.13
C ASP A 165 13.60 5.22 2.94
N VAL A 166 12.78 5.56 1.94
CA VAL A 166 12.28 6.93 1.74
C VAL A 166 11.43 7.37 2.93
N PHE A 167 10.49 6.54 3.36
CA PHE A 167 9.63 6.82 4.52
C PHE A 167 10.43 6.97 5.82
N ALA A 168 11.53 6.26 5.94
CA ALA A 168 12.41 6.32 7.12
C ALA A 168 13.47 7.44 7.04
N GLY A 169 13.48 8.25 5.96
CA GLY A 169 14.44 9.33 5.77
C GLY A 169 15.89 8.85 5.56
N ARG A 170 16.10 7.61 5.10
CA ARG A 170 17.43 7.01 4.94
C ARG A 170 18.07 7.28 3.57
N VAL A 171 17.35 7.95 2.66
CA VAL A 171 17.87 8.22 1.31
C VAL A 171 18.98 9.27 1.36
N THR A 172 20.14 8.92 0.84
CA THR A 172 21.30 9.78 0.75
C THR A 172 21.65 10.15 -0.69
N GLY A 173 22.50 11.15 -0.88
CA GLY A 173 22.88 11.65 -2.21
C GLY A 173 21.99 12.77 -2.71
N ASP A 174 22.49 13.53 -3.68
CA ASP A 174 21.79 14.69 -4.26
C ASP A 174 21.21 14.40 -5.65
N ARG A 175 21.74 13.40 -6.35
CA ARG A 175 21.27 12.94 -7.65
C ARG A 175 20.71 11.53 -7.48
N LEU A 176 19.42 11.35 -7.76
CA LEU A 176 18.69 10.12 -7.52
C LEU A 176 18.01 9.64 -8.80
N LEU A 177 18.10 8.34 -9.04
CA LEU A 177 17.29 7.64 -10.02
C LEU A 177 16.13 6.94 -9.29
N VAL A 178 14.92 7.29 -9.62
CA VAL A 178 13.71 6.53 -9.25
C VAL A 178 13.40 5.61 -10.41
N PHE A 179 13.63 4.31 -10.23
CA PHE A 179 13.27 3.30 -11.21
C PHE A 179 11.92 2.68 -10.82
N ASP A 180 10.88 3.00 -11.57
CA ASP A 180 9.52 2.56 -11.30
C ASP A 180 9.17 1.32 -12.11
N PHE A 181 9.01 0.21 -11.40
CA PHE A 181 8.56 -1.07 -11.93
C PHE A 181 7.18 -1.48 -11.39
N ASP A 182 6.63 -0.71 -10.44
CA ASP A 182 5.27 -0.88 -9.90
C ASP A 182 4.23 -0.28 -10.85
N HIS A 183 4.62 0.75 -11.58
CA HIS A 183 3.81 1.44 -12.58
C HIS A 183 2.55 2.15 -12.05
N TYR A 184 2.40 2.26 -10.73
CA TYR A 184 1.23 2.90 -10.12
C TYR A 184 1.61 4.24 -9.45
N TYR A 185 0.99 4.61 -8.32
CA TYR A 185 1.26 5.91 -7.70
C TYR A 185 2.67 6.08 -7.18
N LEU A 186 3.21 5.03 -6.56
CA LEU A 186 4.28 5.18 -5.59
C LEU A 186 5.56 5.73 -6.20
N GLY A 187 5.95 5.24 -7.39
CA GLY A 187 7.14 5.73 -8.08
C GLY A 187 7.07 7.23 -8.39
N GLY A 188 5.93 7.69 -8.92
CA GLY A 188 5.70 9.09 -9.26
C GLY A 188 5.71 10.01 -8.04
N VAL A 189 4.95 9.67 -6.99
CA VAL A 189 4.86 10.53 -5.79
C VAL A 189 6.14 10.52 -4.96
N ILE A 190 6.93 9.44 -4.98
CA ILE A 190 8.27 9.40 -4.38
C ILE A 190 9.22 10.32 -5.16
N ALA A 191 9.19 10.27 -6.49
CA ALA A 191 10.02 11.15 -7.31
C ALA A 191 9.69 12.63 -7.05
N GLU A 192 8.41 12.98 -6.97
CA GLU A 192 7.94 14.31 -6.60
C GLU A 192 8.44 14.71 -5.20
N GLN A 193 8.24 13.86 -4.19
CA GLN A 193 8.68 14.12 -2.80
C GLN A 193 10.19 14.37 -2.70
N LEU A 194 10.99 13.57 -3.39
CA LEU A 194 12.45 13.72 -3.40
C LEU A 194 12.87 15.04 -4.09
N ALA A 195 12.22 15.41 -5.19
CA ALA A 195 12.47 16.66 -5.88
C ALA A 195 12.07 17.88 -5.01
N ILE A 196 10.92 17.85 -4.35
CA ILE A 196 10.48 18.87 -3.38
C ILE A 196 11.52 19.01 -2.25
N SER A 197 12.17 17.93 -1.83
CA SER A 197 13.23 17.97 -0.82
C SER A 197 14.58 18.49 -1.34
N GLY A 198 14.64 18.99 -2.56
CA GLY A 198 15.81 19.61 -3.17
C GLY A 198 16.76 18.65 -3.87
N LYS A 199 16.36 17.41 -4.11
CA LYS A 199 17.17 16.42 -4.85
C LYS A 199 17.00 16.59 -6.35
N GLN A 200 18.05 16.31 -7.11
CA GLN A 200 17.98 16.18 -8.57
C GLN A 200 17.48 14.78 -8.89
N VAL A 201 16.25 14.67 -9.41
CA VAL A 201 15.60 13.37 -9.62
C VAL A 201 15.47 13.08 -11.11
N THR A 202 15.89 11.88 -11.47
CA THR A 202 15.57 11.24 -12.75
C THR A 202 14.58 10.10 -12.47
N TYR A 203 13.47 10.08 -13.18
CA TYR A 203 12.48 9.00 -13.14
C TYR A 203 12.65 8.13 -14.38
N ALA A 204 12.79 6.84 -14.24
CA ALA A 204 12.85 5.90 -15.34
C ALA A 204 11.88 4.73 -15.13
N THR A 205 11.26 4.26 -16.22
CA THR A 205 10.32 3.14 -16.20
C THR A 205 10.33 2.39 -17.53
N PRO A 206 10.21 1.05 -17.53
CA PRO A 206 10.01 0.28 -18.76
C PRO A 206 8.64 0.51 -19.41
N ALA A 207 7.67 1.07 -18.68
CA ALA A 207 6.37 1.42 -19.23
C ALA A 207 6.44 2.61 -20.19
N GLY A 208 5.42 2.75 -21.05
CA GLY A 208 5.30 3.87 -21.98
C GLY A 208 4.97 5.22 -21.33
N HIS A 209 4.61 5.22 -20.07
CA HIS A 209 4.27 6.42 -19.29
C HIS A 209 4.81 6.31 -17.86
N ALA A 210 5.14 7.46 -17.26
CA ALA A 210 5.40 7.52 -15.83
C ALA A 210 4.12 7.17 -15.06
N SER A 211 4.24 6.29 -14.05
CA SER A 211 3.07 5.80 -13.28
C SER A 211 1.93 5.34 -14.19
N ALA A 212 2.22 4.48 -15.17
CA ALA A 212 1.36 4.16 -16.32
C ALA A 212 -0.07 3.73 -15.93
N TRP A 213 -0.23 3.04 -14.79
CA TRP A 213 -1.55 2.61 -14.29
C TRP A 213 -2.47 3.76 -13.88
N THR A 214 -1.91 4.97 -13.65
CA THR A 214 -2.71 6.15 -13.35
C THR A 214 -3.51 6.66 -14.56
N PHE A 215 -3.24 6.13 -15.75
CA PHE A 215 -4.13 6.28 -16.90
C PHE A 215 -5.53 5.74 -16.61
N MET A 216 -5.61 4.57 -16.00
CA MET A 216 -6.88 3.93 -15.64
C MET A 216 -7.67 4.69 -14.56
N THR A 217 -7.00 5.46 -13.72
CA THR A 217 -7.63 6.31 -12.69
C THR A 217 -7.88 7.74 -13.18
N ASN A 218 -7.57 8.06 -14.44
CA ASN A 218 -7.64 9.40 -15.04
C ASN A 218 -6.71 10.42 -14.35
N GLU A 219 -5.64 9.97 -13.70
CA GLU A 219 -4.72 10.83 -12.97
C GLU A 219 -3.39 11.07 -13.71
N LEU A 220 -3.12 10.34 -14.78
CA LEU A 220 -1.88 10.44 -15.54
C LEU A 220 -1.46 11.88 -15.90
N PRO A 221 -2.36 12.78 -16.39
CA PRO A 221 -1.97 14.15 -16.70
C PRO A 221 -1.49 14.94 -15.46
N PHE A 222 -2.08 14.65 -14.30
CA PHE A 222 -1.71 15.32 -13.04
C PHE A 222 -0.36 14.82 -12.53
N VAL A 223 -0.04 13.53 -12.73
CA VAL A 223 1.29 12.99 -12.43
C VAL A 223 2.37 13.70 -13.23
N TYR A 224 2.17 13.82 -14.56
CA TYR A 224 3.13 14.53 -15.41
C TYR A 224 3.27 16.00 -15.03
N GLN A 225 2.16 16.67 -14.71
CA GLN A 225 2.18 18.06 -14.26
C GLN A 225 2.98 18.22 -12.96
N ALA A 226 2.79 17.34 -11.99
CA ALA A 226 3.50 17.37 -10.72
C ALA A 226 5.00 17.15 -10.93
N LEU A 227 5.40 16.12 -11.66
CA LEU A 227 6.81 15.82 -11.94
C LEU A 227 7.49 16.94 -12.73
N ALA A 228 6.81 17.53 -13.72
CA ALA A 228 7.34 18.64 -14.51
C ALA A 228 7.53 19.92 -13.67
N ARG A 229 6.60 20.21 -12.76
CA ARG A 229 6.68 21.36 -11.85
C ARG A 229 7.92 21.30 -10.97
N GLU A 230 8.28 20.11 -10.51
CA GLU A 230 9.45 19.88 -9.65
C GLU A 230 10.74 19.59 -10.46
N GLY A 231 10.71 19.70 -11.79
CA GLY A 231 11.87 19.53 -12.66
C GLY A 231 12.41 18.10 -12.75
N VAL A 232 11.56 17.10 -12.51
CA VAL A 232 11.95 15.69 -12.63
C VAL A 232 12.15 15.32 -14.09
N ALA A 233 13.33 14.79 -14.44
CA ALA A 233 13.59 14.24 -15.77
C ALA A 233 12.93 12.87 -15.92
N ILE A 234 12.12 12.67 -16.98
CA ILE A 234 11.34 11.44 -17.18
C ILE A 234 11.87 10.68 -18.39
N HIS A 235 12.20 9.41 -18.19
CA HIS A 235 12.58 8.45 -19.21
C HIS A 235 11.62 7.26 -19.18
N THR A 236 10.76 7.17 -20.17
CA THR A 236 9.84 6.04 -20.40
C THR A 236 10.45 5.00 -21.32
N THR A 237 9.86 3.80 -21.41
CA THR A 237 10.38 2.68 -22.23
C THR A 237 11.87 2.39 -21.95
N THR A 238 12.30 2.59 -20.73
CA THR A 238 13.69 2.57 -20.30
C THR A 238 13.85 1.55 -19.19
N ASN A 239 14.67 0.54 -19.42
CA ASN A 239 15.01 -0.49 -18.44
C ASN A 239 16.30 -0.15 -17.68
N LEU A 240 16.38 -0.61 -16.43
CA LEU A 240 17.62 -0.61 -15.69
C LEU A 240 18.41 -1.87 -16.04
N ILE A 241 19.61 -1.69 -16.60
CA ILE A 241 20.49 -2.78 -17.00
C ILE A 241 21.44 -3.18 -15.87
N SER A 242 22.06 -2.19 -15.23
CA SER A 242 22.98 -2.43 -14.13
C SER A 242 23.17 -1.19 -13.25
N PHE A 243 23.67 -1.42 -12.04
CA PHE A 243 24.10 -0.37 -11.12
C PHE A 243 25.36 -0.84 -10.37
N ASP A 244 26.45 -0.10 -10.49
CA ASP A 244 27.73 -0.43 -9.86
C ASP A 244 27.91 0.16 -8.44
N GLY A 245 27.01 1.02 -8.01
CA GLY A 245 27.02 1.78 -6.75
C GLY A 245 27.27 3.27 -6.96
N VAL A 246 27.67 3.68 -8.17
CA VAL A 246 27.92 5.07 -8.55
C VAL A 246 27.09 5.46 -9.77
N GLN A 247 27.05 4.59 -10.79
CA GLN A 247 26.36 4.82 -12.05
C GLN A 247 25.32 3.75 -12.32
N ALA A 248 24.13 4.19 -12.73
CA ALA A 248 23.08 3.34 -13.25
C ALA A 248 23.15 3.36 -14.78
N ILE A 249 23.19 2.18 -15.40
CA ILE A 249 23.10 2.01 -16.85
C ILE A 249 21.66 1.66 -17.19
N VAL A 250 21.06 2.47 -18.05
CA VAL A 250 19.69 2.32 -18.53
C VAL A 250 19.65 2.22 -20.06
N ALA A 251 18.68 1.50 -20.62
CA ALA A 251 18.47 1.36 -22.06
C ALA A 251 16.98 1.26 -22.41
#